data_4ca3cd3855cdc52b6231371b2001b416
#
_entry.id   4ca3cd3855cdc52b6231371b2001b416
#
_cell.length_a   1.000
_cell.length_b   1.000
_cell.length_c   1.000
_cell.angle_alpha   90.00
_cell.angle_beta   90.00
_cell.angle_gamma   90.00
#
_symmetry.space_group_name_H-M   'P 1'
#
loop_
_entity.id
_entity.type
_entity.pdbx_description
1 polymer ?
#
loop_
_entity_poly.entity_id
_entity_poly.type
_entity_poly.pdbx_seq_one_letter_code
_entity_poly.pdbx_strand_id
1 'polypeptide(L)'
;YCLDDNARALVMALMAYQRSKSKEAFELLPVYLSYIHYMQTEDGNFRNFLSYNRQYLAEVGSEDSFGRTIWALGYLIGCAASNSYREFAIELFHKSSRHFKALEHLRGMANTIIGLSLYLKTFPTDEGLVNELVRLTQPLIDAYERTQSDDWQWFEDKMTYDNAILPLTLLHSFEITGNEKARQIAMKTMAFLDNLALSNG
;
A
#
# COMPACT_ATOMS: atom_id res chain seq x y z
N TYR A 1 12.17 -1.23 16.85
CA TYR A 1 10.89 -0.69 16.32
C TYR A 1 10.90 -0.81 14.81
N CYS A 2 9.76 -1.15 14.21
CA CYS A 2 9.61 -1.41 12.78
C CYS A 2 8.62 -0.43 12.15
N LEU A 3 8.99 0.19 11.03
CA LEU A 3 8.11 1.11 10.30
C LEU A 3 6.89 0.37 9.73
N ASP A 4 7.12 -0.81 9.15
CA ASP A 4 6.08 -1.66 8.60
C ASP A 4 4.96 -1.97 9.61
N ASP A 5 5.34 -2.31 10.85
CA ASP A 5 4.37 -2.56 11.93
C ASP A 5 3.61 -1.29 12.33
N ASN A 6 4.29 -0.14 12.37
CA ASN A 6 3.64 1.13 12.68
C ASN A 6 2.69 1.60 11.58
N ALA A 7 3.03 1.37 10.31
CA ALA A 7 2.14 1.65 9.17
C ALA A 7 0.86 0.81 9.25
N ARG A 8 0.98 -0.50 9.49
CA ARG A 8 -0.19 -1.39 9.68
C ARG A 8 -1.00 -1.01 10.92
N ALA A 9 -0.33 -0.64 12.02
CA ALA A 9 -0.99 -0.19 13.23
C ALA A 9 -1.77 1.11 13.03
N LEU A 10 -1.25 2.05 12.20
CA LEU A 10 -1.98 3.26 11.82
C LEU A 10 -3.27 2.91 11.08
N VAL A 11 -3.22 2.01 10.08
CA VAL A 11 -4.43 1.55 9.36
C VAL A 11 -5.44 0.92 10.32
N MET A 12 -4.98 0.03 11.20
CA MET A 12 -5.83 -0.60 12.22
C MET A 12 -6.51 0.42 13.15
N ALA A 13 -5.76 1.41 13.65
CA ALA A 13 -6.29 2.47 14.50
C ALA A 13 -7.33 3.34 13.77
N LEU A 14 -7.08 3.66 12.48
CA LEU A 14 -8.02 4.38 11.63
C LEU A 14 -9.32 3.59 11.41
N MET A 15 -9.22 2.30 11.10
CA MET A 15 -10.38 1.41 10.95
C MET A 15 -11.18 1.32 12.25
N ALA A 16 -10.52 1.14 13.39
CA ALA A 16 -11.15 1.12 14.70
C ALA A 16 -11.86 2.45 15.00
N TYR A 17 -11.21 3.58 14.75
CA TYR A 17 -11.81 4.89 14.92
C TYR A 17 -13.00 5.13 13.98
N GLN A 18 -12.91 4.73 12.73
CA GLN A 18 -14.04 4.86 11.79
C GLN A 18 -15.27 4.08 12.25
N ARG A 19 -15.06 2.88 12.80
CA ARG A 19 -16.12 1.99 13.25
C ARG A 19 -16.78 2.44 14.56
N SER A 20 -15.97 2.84 15.56
CA SER A 20 -16.44 3.07 16.93
C SER A 20 -16.37 4.53 17.36
N LYS A 21 -15.64 5.39 16.65
CA LYS A 21 -15.31 6.77 17.07
C LYS A 21 -14.65 6.83 18.46
N SER A 22 -13.98 5.73 18.88
CA SER A 22 -13.39 5.66 20.20
C SER A 22 -12.25 6.67 20.37
N LYS A 23 -12.16 7.26 21.56
CA LYS A 23 -11.09 8.19 21.91
C LYS A 23 -9.73 7.49 21.91
N GLU A 24 -9.67 6.26 22.40
CA GLU A 24 -8.46 5.45 22.47
C GLU A 24 -7.88 5.21 21.08
N ALA A 25 -8.72 4.84 20.10
CA ALA A 25 -8.27 4.67 18.72
C ALA A 25 -7.75 5.98 18.11
N PHE A 26 -8.42 7.11 18.41
CA PHE A 26 -7.98 8.43 17.94
C PHE A 26 -6.64 8.85 18.54
N GLU A 27 -6.41 8.62 19.83
CA GLU A 27 -5.17 8.95 20.52
C GLU A 27 -3.95 8.17 20.03
N LEU A 28 -4.16 7.01 19.37
CA LEU A 28 -3.09 6.23 18.75
C LEU A 28 -2.63 6.81 17.40
N LEU A 29 -3.48 7.55 16.70
CA LEU A 29 -3.16 8.07 15.36
C LEU A 29 -1.89 8.94 15.34
N PRO A 30 -1.74 9.97 16.22
CA PRO A 30 -0.53 10.78 16.22
C PRO A 30 0.72 10.00 16.63
N VAL A 31 0.59 8.93 17.42
CA VAL A 31 1.73 8.09 17.81
C VAL A 31 2.35 7.42 16.58
N TYR A 32 1.52 6.72 15.80
CA TYR A 32 2.00 6.02 14.60
C TYR A 32 2.39 6.99 13.48
N LEU A 33 1.64 8.07 13.29
CA LEU A 33 1.95 9.08 12.27
C LEU A 33 3.27 9.81 12.58
N SER A 34 3.54 10.13 13.84
CA SER A 34 4.81 10.71 14.27
C SER A 34 5.98 9.76 14.04
N TYR A 35 5.79 8.46 14.25
CA TYR A 35 6.82 7.48 13.96
C TYR A 35 7.10 7.36 12.46
N ILE A 36 6.07 7.34 11.61
CA ILE A 36 6.22 7.36 10.16
C ILE A 36 7.03 8.58 9.72
N HIS A 37 6.70 9.77 10.22
CA HIS A 37 7.46 11.00 9.94
C HIS A 37 8.91 10.90 10.40
N TYR A 38 9.16 10.38 11.60
CA TYR A 38 10.50 10.22 12.15
C TYR A 38 11.38 9.29 11.29
N MET A 39 10.76 8.29 10.66
CA MET A 39 11.45 7.33 9.80
C MET A 39 11.61 7.84 8.36
N GLN A 40 10.92 8.92 7.95
CA GLN A 40 11.08 9.50 6.63
C GLN A 40 12.43 10.21 6.50
N THR A 41 13.12 9.95 5.41
CA THR A 41 14.40 10.59 5.06
C THR A 41 14.17 11.99 4.48
N GLU A 42 15.22 12.79 4.40
CA GLU A 42 15.14 14.16 3.84
C GLU A 42 14.69 14.16 2.38
N ASP A 43 15.01 13.11 1.61
CA ASP A 43 14.59 12.96 0.22
C ASP A 43 13.21 12.30 0.05
N GLY A 44 12.53 11.92 1.17
CA GLY A 44 11.18 11.37 1.15
C GLY A 44 11.08 9.84 1.09
N ASN A 45 12.20 9.12 1.14
CA ASN A 45 12.18 7.67 1.34
C ASN A 45 11.93 7.35 2.81
N PHE A 46 11.97 6.08 3.20
CA PHE A 46 11.79 5.66 4.58
C PHE A 46 12.87 4.67 5.00
N ARG A 47 13.28 4.79 6.28
CA ARG A 47 14.04 3.76 7.00
C ARG A 47 13.06 2.76 7.60
N ASN A 48 13.42 1.46 7.67
CA ASN A 48 12.50 0.46 8.21
C ASN A 48 12.67 0.22 9.71
N PHE A 49 13.90 0.19 10.21
CA PHE A 49 14.18 -0.23 11.57
C PHE A 49 14.88 0.83 12.41
N LEU A 50 14.38 1.00 13.63
CA LEU A 50 14.99 1.77 14.69
C LEU A 50 15.35 0.84 15.85
N SER A 51 16.60 0.89 16.30
CA SER A 51 17.07 0.09 17.45
C SER A 51 16.47 0.59 18.76
N TYR A 52 16.62 -0.17 19.82
CA TYR A 52 16.13 0.21 21.15
C TYR A 52 16.79 1.50 21.68
N ASN A 53 18.06 1.74 21.35
CA ASN A 53 18.78 2.97 21.68
C ASN A 53 18.58 4.09 20.64
N ARG A 54 17.54 3.98 19.80
CA ARG A 54 17.09 5.00 18.80
C ARG A 54 18.12 5.27 17.69
N GLN A 55 18.89 4.27 17.31
CA GLN A 55 19.76 4.34 16.14
C GLN A 55 19.08 3.73 14.92
N TYR A 56 19.19 4.38 13.77
CA TYR A 56 18.74 3.81 12.51
C TYR A 56 19.59 2.61 12.13
N LEU A 57 18.96 1.50 11.76
CA LEU A 57 19.65 0.26 11.39
C LEU A 57 19.92 0.13 9.90
N ALA A 58 19.33 1.00 9.08
CA ALA A 58 19.54 1.08 7.65
C ALA A 58 19.27 2.51 7.15
N GLU A 59 19.94 2.91 6.08
CA GLU A 59 19.72 4.20 5.43
C GLU A 59 18.38 4.24 4.70
N VAL A 60 18.00 3.14 4.06
CA VAL A 60 16.73 2.95 3.34
C VAL A 60 16.11 1.62 3.73
N GLY A 61 14.80 1.57 3.88
CA GLY A 61 14.02 0.37 4.16
C GLY A 61 13.72 -0.46 2.92
N SER A 62 12.97 -1.55 3.12
CA SER A 62 12.49 -2.38 2.01
C SER A 62 11.34 -1.71 1.26
N GLU A 63 11.14 -2.10 0.01
CA GLU A 63 9.98 -1.64 -0.78
C GLU A 63 8.64 -2.04 -0.15
N ASP A 64 8.57 -3.17 0.56
CA ASP A 64 7.38 -3.58 1.30
C ASP A 64 7.03 -2.59 2.40
N SER A 65 8.02 -2.17 3.20
CA SER A 65 7.80 -1.18 4.26
C SER A 65 7.43 0.18 3.68
N PHE A 66 8.06 0.56 2.57
CA PHE A 66 7.72 1.77 1.81
C PHE A 66 6.26 1.72 1.35
N GLY A 67 5.89 0.68 0.60
CA GLY A 67 4.54 0.53 0.05
C GLY A 67 3.46 0.52 1.13
N ARG A 68 3.65 -0.22 2.24
CA ARG A 68 2.72 -0.23 3.37
C ARG A 68 2.61 1.13 4.05
N THR A 69 3.68 1.91 4.07
CA THR A 69 3.63 3.28 4.58
C THR A 69 2.81 4.18 3.66
N ILE A 70 2.98 4.08 2.34
CA ILE A 70 2.16 4.81 1.35
C ILE A 70 0.69 4.40 1.46
N TRP A 71 0.40 3.11 1.65
CA TRP A 71 -0.96 2.64 1.93
C TRP A 71 -1.55 3.30 3.19
N ALA A 72 -0.82 3.30 4.30
CA ALA A 72 -1.28 3.89 5.55
C ALA A 72 -1.54 5.40 5.44
N LEU A 73 -0.64 6.13 4.75
CA LEU A 73 -0.83 7.56 4.47
C LEU A 73 -2.05 7.80 3.56
N GLY A 74 -2.19 7.05 2.48
CA GLY A 74 -3.37 7.13 1.58
C GLY A 74 -4.68 6.83 2.32
N TYR A 75 -4.67 5.83 3.21
CA TYR A 75 -5.84 5.52 4.04
C TYR A 75 -6.20 6.67 4.99
N LEU A 76 -5.22 7.26 5.68
CA LEU A 76 -5.43 8.42 6.56
C LEU A 76 -5.99 9.62 5.77
N ILE A 77 -5.46 9.88 4.58
CA ILE A 77 -5.94 10.96 3.70
C ILE A 77 -7.42 10.76 3.35
N GLY A 78 -7.80 9.54 2.98
CA GLY A 78 -9.19 9.19 2.64
C GLY A 78 -10.14 9.19 3.84
N CYS A 79 -9.68 8.80 5.04
CA CYS A 79 -10.49 8.71 6.25
C CYS A 79 -10.88 10.05 6.86
N ALA A 80 -10.06 11.09 6.68
CA ALA A 80 -10.26 12.43 7.26
C ALA A 80 -10.59 12.43 8.77
N ALA A 81 -9.91 11.60 9.55
CA ALA A 81 -10.10 11.54 11.00
C ALA A 81 -9.85 12.90 11.67
N SER A 82 -8.90 13.68 11.15
CA SER A 82 -8.59 15.06 11.54
C SER A 82 -8.02 15.79 10.33
N ASN A 83 -8.38 17.06 10.12
CA ASN A 83 -7.83 17.87 9.03
C ASN A 83 -6.31 18.05 9.14
N SER A 84 -5.79 18.33 10.33
CA SER A 84 -4.34 18.50 10.54
C SER A 84 -3.56 17.21 10.28
N TYR A 85 -4.10 16.05 10.66
CA TYR A 85 -3.46 14.77 10.34
C TYR A 85 -3.53 14.45 8.85
N ARG A 86 -4.62 14.80 8.18
CA ARG A 86 -4.75 14.66 6.72
C ARG A 86 -3.73 15.52 5.98
N GLU A 87 -3.63 16.81 6.31
CA GLU A 87 -2.67 17.73 5.69
C GLU A 87 -1.23 17.24 5.87
N PHE A 88 -0.88 16.81 7.08
CA PHE A 88 0.43 16.26 7.35
C PHE A 88 0.70 14.95 6.59
N ALA A 89 -0.29 14.07 6.49
CA ALA A 89 -0.18 12.85 5.70
C ALA A 89 0.00 13.14 4.19
N ILE A 90 -0.67 14.17 3.67
CA ILE A 90 -0.51 14.65 2.28
C ILE A 90 0.94 15.13 2.05
N GLU A 91 1.51 15.89 2.97
CA GLU A 91 2.91 16.35 2.87
C GLU A 91 3.88 15.17 2.79
N LEU A 92 3.75 14.20 3.72
CA LEU A 92 4.60 13.00 3.74
C LEU A 92 4.44 12.16 2.47
N PHE A 93 3.20 12.00 2.00
CA PHE A 93 2.86 11.24 0.79
C PHE A 93 3.50 11.86 -0.45
N HIS A 94 3.31 13.17 -0.67
CA HIS A 94 3.88 13.86 -1.83
C HIS A 94 5.41 13.86 -1.81
N LYS A 95 6.02 14.03 -0.64
CA LYS A 95 7.47 13.95 -0.49
C LYS A 95 8.01 12.58 -0.92
N SER A 96 7.23 11.51 -0.66
CA SER A 96 7.60 10.13 -1.02
C SER A 96 7.34 9.79 -2.50
N SER A 97 6.43 10.49 -3.19
CA SER A 97 5.97 10.10 -4.53
C SER A 97 7.08 10.01 -5.58
N ARG A 98 8.16 10.78 -5.42
CA ARG A 98 9.34 10.71 -6.30
C ARG A 98 10.01 9.33 -6.33
N HIS A 99 9.80 8.51 -5.29
CA HIS A 99 10.38 7.17 -5.18
C HIS A 99 9.52 6.07 -5.81
N PHE A 100 8.29 6.37 -6.23
CA PHE A 100 7.41 5.38 -6.86
C PHE A 100 8.04 4.77 -8.10
N LYS A 101 8.82 5.57 -8.85
CA LYS A 101 9.50 5.13 -10.08
C LYS A 101 10.61 4.10 -9.86
N ALA A 102 11.13 4.02 -8.64
CA ALA A 102 12.22 3.12 -8.28
C ALA A 102 11.75 1.77 -7.75
N LEU A 103 10.42 1.56 -7.61
CA LEU A 103 9.86 0.30 -7.14
C LEU A 103 10.00 -0.79 -8.21
N GLU A 104 10.52 -1.95 -7.80
CA GLU A 104 10.80 -3.10 -8.65
C GLU A 104 10.04 -4.36 -8.21
N HIS A 105 9.66 -4.46 -6.91
CA HIS A 105 9.05 -5.65 -6.33
C HIS A 105 7.53 -5.54 -6.30
N LEU A 106 6.84 -6.60 -6.75
CA LEU A 106 5.38 -6.62 -6.90
C LEU A 106 4.62 -6.20 -5.64
N ARG A 107 5.06 -6.62 -4.45
CA ARG A 107 4.37 -6.29 -3.19
C ARG A 107 4.59 -4.86 -2.74
N GLY A 108 5.79 -4.31 -2.98
CA GLY A 108 6.05 -2.89 -2.78
C GLY A 108 5.17 -2.03 -3.68
N MET A 109 5.11 -2.36 -4.98
CA MET A 109 4.19 -1.72 -5.94
C MET A 109 2.73 -1.88 -5.52
N ALA A 110 2.31 -3.10 -5.15
CA ALA A 110 0.93 -3.40 -4.79
C ALA A 110 0.44 -2.54 -3.61
N ASN A 111 1.19 -2.50 -2.52
CA ASN A 111 0.85 -1.66 -1.38
C ASN A 111 0.83 -0.17 -1.75
N THR A 112 1.77 0.29 -2.59
CA THR A 112 1.83 1.67 -3.08
C THR A 112 0.60 2.01 -3.93
N ILE A 113 0.16 1.12 -4.83
CA ILE A 113 -1.04 1.30 -5.66
C ILE A 113 -2.29 1.45 -4.79
N ILE A 114 -2.43 0.65 -3.73
CA ILE A 114 -3.58 0.79 -2.81
C ILE A 114 -3.59 2.17 -2.16
N GLY A 115 -2.45 2.61 -1.62
CA GLY A 115 -2.33 3.94 -1.01
C GLY A 115 -2.62 5.06 -2.00
N LEU A 116 -2.09 4.95 -3.22
CA LEU A 116 -2.31 5.90 -4.30
C LEU A 116 -3.77 5.93 -4.76
N SER A 117 -4.43 4.77 -4.85
CA SER A 117 -5.85 4.69 -5.18
C SER A 117 -6.73 5.36 -4.12
N LEU A 118 -6.40 5.18 -2.84
CA LEU A 118 -7.10 5.84 -1.73
C LEU A 118 -6.91 7.37 -1.75
N TYR A 119 -5.69 7.84 -2.06
CA TYR A 119 -5.42 9.25 -2.29
C TYR A 119 -6.26 9.80 -3.45
N LEU A 120 -6.26 9.13 -4.60
CA LEU A 120 -6.97 9.55 -5.82
C LEU A 120 -8.50 9.53 -5.67
N LYS A 121 -9.07 8.72 -4.78
CA LYS A 121 -10.49 8.84 -4.41
C LYS A 121 -10.82 10.19 -3.76
N THR A 122 -9.86 10.81 -3.09
CA THR A 122 -10.01 12.14 -2.49
C THR A 122 -9.64 13.26 -3.45
N PHE A 123 -8.66 13.03 -4.32
CA PHE A 123 -8.12 14.00 -5.29
C PHE A 123 -8.14 13.43 -6.72
N PRO A 124 -9.33 13.22 -7.32
CA PRO A 124 -9.46 12.51 -8.61
C PRO A 124 -8.90 13.28 -9.82
N THR A 125 -8.56 14.54 -9.66
CA THR A 125 -8.05 15.41 -10.73
C THR A 125 -6.51 15.48 -10.77
N ASP A 126 -5.80 14.74 -9.93
CA ASP A 126 -4.34 14.66 -9.95
C ASP A 126 -3.87 13.73 -11.08
N GLU A 127 -3.83 14.26 -12.30
CA GLU A 127 -3.45 13.52 -13.50
C GLU A 127 -2.04 12.92 -13.40
N GLY A 128 -1.11 13.60 -12.72
CA GLY A 128 0.25 13.11 -12.52
C GLY A 128 0.27 11.80 -11.73
N LEU A 129 -0.50 11.74 -10.65
CA LEU A 129 -0.62 10.53 -9.82
C LEU A 129 -1.52 9.47 -10.45
N VAL A 130 -2.51 9.83 -11.28
CA VAL A 130 -3.26 8.85 -12.09
C VAL A 130 -2.32 8.14 -13.07
N ASN A 131 -1.46 8.87 -13.78
CA ASN A 131 -0.48 8.29 -14.70
C ASN A 131 0.52 7.37 -13.96
N GLU A 132 0.91 7.75 -12.74
CA GLU A 132 1.79 6.93 -11.91
C GLU A 132 1.09 5.64 -11.45
N LEU A 133 -0.19 5.69 -11.12
CA LEU A 133 -1.01 4.51 -10.82
C LEU A 133 -1.03 3.53 -12.00
N VAL A 134 -1.30 4.02 -13.21
CA VAL A 134 -1.30 3.20 -14.43
C VAL A 134 0.09 2.55 -14.63
N ARG A 135 1.15 3.34 -14.49
CA ARG A 135 2.52 2.87 -14.63
C ARG A 135 2.87 1.75 -13.64
N LEU A 136 2.49 1.91 -12.37
CA LEU A 136 2.73 0.90 -11.33
C LEU A 136 1.88 -0.36 -11.51
N THR A 137 0.70 -0.25 -12.12
CA THR A 137 -0.20 -1.38 -12.36
C THR A 137 0.30 -2.31 -13.47
N GLN A 138 0.98 -1.76 -14.48
CA GLN A 138 1.39 -2.54 -15.64
C GLN A 138 2.34 -3.70 -15.31
N PRO A 139 3.38 -3.56 -14.45
CA PRO A 139 4.23 -4.68 -14.04
C PRO A 139 3.49 -5.86 -13.40
N LEU A 140 2.38 -5.61 -12.67
CA LEU A 140 1.56 -6.68 -12.10
C LEU A 140 0.82 -7.43 -13.22
N ILE A 141 0.27 -6.72 -14.18
CA ILE A 141 -0.38 -7.32 -15.36
C ILE A 141 0.64 -8.15 -16.14
N ASP A 142 1.80 -7.60 -16.44
CA ASP A 142 2.87 -8.28 -17.18
C ASP A 142 3.40 -9.53 -16.44
N ALA A 143 3.51 -9.45 -15.10
CA ALA A 143 3.90 -10.59 -14.28
C ALA A 143 2.89 -11.73 -14.41
N TYR A 144 1.59 -11.44 -14.28
CA TYR A 144 0.54 -12.43 -14.48
C TYR A 144 0.58 -13.04 -15.88
N GLU A 145 0.68 -12.23 -16.93
CA GLU A 145 0.71 -12.71 -18.31
C GLU A 145 1.91 -13.61 -18.62
N ARG A 146 3.03 -13.36 -17.97
CA ARG A 146 4.25 -14.15 -18.14
C ARG A 146 4.19 -15.51 -17.47
N THR A 147 3.51 -15.61 -16.31
CA THR A 147 3.55 -16.82 -15.46
C THR A 147 2.28 -17.68 -15.54
N GLN A 148 1.17 -17.11 -16.00
CA GLN A 148 -0.11 -17.83 -16.05
C GLN A 148 -0.10 -18.99 -17.04
N SER A 149 -0.79 -20.07 -16.68
CA SER A 149 -1.09 -21.23 -17.53
C SER A 149 -2.50 -21.75 -17.18
N ASP A 150 -2.95 -22.79 -17.88
CA ASP A 150 -4.28 -23.38 -17.62
C ASP A 150 -4.44 -23.85 -16.17
N ASP A 151 -3.37 -24.41 -15.57
CA ASP A 151 -3.37 -24.93 -14.20
C ASP A 151 -2.80 -23.96 -13.16
N TRP A 152 -2.22 -22.82 -13.60
CA TRP A 152 -1.54 -21.85 -12.74
C TRP A 152 -1.96 -20.43 -13.07
N GLN A 153 -2.89 -19.89 -12.30
CA GLN A 153 -3.45 -18.55 -12.52
C GLN A 153 -2.90 -17.55 -11.49
N TRP A 154 -1.57 -17.33 -11.53
CA TRP A 154 -0.88 -16.51 -10.54
C TRP A 154 0.20 -15.62 -11.14
N PHE A 155 0.65 -14.61 -10.38
CA PHE A 155 1.63 -13.59 -10.77
C PHE A 155 3.09 -14.06 -10.72
N GLU A 156 3.37 -15.13 -10.00
CA GLU A 156 4.70 -15.65 -9.69
C GLU A 156 4.72 -17.17 -9.90
N ASP A 157 5.89 -17.77 -10.08
CA ASP A 157 6.04 -19.22 -10.28
C ASP A 157 5.67 -20.04 -9.04
N LYS A 158 5.53 -19.38 -7.90
CA LYS A 158 5.15 -19.99 -6.62
C LYS A 158 4.37 -19.02 -5.75
N MET A 159 3.53 -19.55 -4.86
CA MET A 159 2.95 -18.79 -3.76
C MET A 159 4.02 -18.46 -2.71
N THR A 160 4.05 -17.22 -2.22
CA THR A 160 5.02 -16.78 -1.22
C THR A 160 4.32 -16.23 0.03
N TYR A 161 4.24 -14.94 0.20
CA TYR A 161 3.59 -14.28 1.34
C TYR A 161 2.68 -13.15 0.84
N ASP A 162 1.76 -12.69 1.69
CA ASP A 162 0.87 -11.56 1.41
C ASP A 162 0.19 -11.68 0.03
N ASN A 163 -0.25 -12.90 -0.30
CA ASN A 163 -0.71 -13.24 -1.65
C ASN A 163 -1.95 -12.44 -2.06
N ALA A 164 -2.91 -12.27 -1.15
CA ALA A 164 -4.16 -11.58 -1.43
C ALA A 164 -4.00 -10.10 -1.80
N ILE A 165 -2.85 -9.49 -1.50
CA ILE A 165 -2.59 -8.08 -1.83
C ILE A 165 -2.52 -7.86 -3.34
N LEU A 166 -2.02 -8.83 -4.12
CA LEU A 166 -1.81 -8.68 -5.56
C LEU A 166 -3.15 -8.54 -6.32
N PRO A 167 -4.13 -9.46 -6.19
CA PRO A 167 -5.44 -9.26 -6.80
C PRO A 167 -6.21 -8.06 -6.22
N LEU A 168 -6.14 -7.81 -4.91
CA LEU A 168 -6.77 -6.65 -4.29
C LEU A 168 -6.29 -5.33 -4.92
N THR A 169 -5.01 -5.22 -5.15
CA THR A 169 -4.38 -4.04 -5.78
C THR A 169 -4.94 -3.77 -7.18
N LEU A 170 -5.11 -4.82 -8.00
CA LEU A 170 -5.67 -4.66 -9.34
C LEU A 170 -7.13 -4.19 -9.31
N LEU A 171 -7.92 -4.58 -8.29
CA LEU A 171 -9.27 -4.05 -8.07
C LEU A 171 -9.22 -2.56 -7.70
N HIS A 172 -8.32 -2.15 -6.81
CA HIS A 172 -8.13 -0.73 -6.47
C HIS A 172 -7.71 0.10 -7.69
N SER A 173 -6.81 -0.44 -8.53
CA SER A 173 -6.43 0.22 -9.78
C SER A 173 -7.60 0.34 -10.74
N PHE A 174 -8.40 -0.73 -10.90
CA PHE A 174 -9.60 -0.71 -11.74
C PHE A 174 -10.61 0.35 -11.30
N GLU A 175 -10.85 0.48 -10.00
CA GLU A 175 -11.80 1.49 -9.46
C GLU A 175 -11.44 2.93 -9.86
N ILE A 176 -10.16 3.24 -10.06
CA ILE A 176 -9.69 4.58 -10.46
C ILE A 176 -9.60 4.71 -11.98
N THR A 177 -9.09 3.70 -12.66
CA THR A 177 -8.68 3.77 -14.07
C THR A 177 -9.72 3.20 -15.04
N GLY A 178 -10.65 2.37 -14.58
CA GLY A 178 -11.55 1.60 -15.43
C GLY A 178 -10.85 0.49 -16.24
N ASN A 179 -9.61 0.09 -15.89
CA ASN A 179 -8.85 -0.91 -16.63
C ASN A 179 -9.47 -2.29 -16.47
N GLU A 180 -10.29 -2.72 -17.42
CA GLU A 180 -10.99 -4.01 -17.43
C GLU A 180 -10.06 -5.21 -17.42
N LYS A 181 -8.85 -5.10 -17.99
CA LYS A 181 -7.84 -6.16 -17.95
C LYS A 181 -7.36 -6.40 -16.51
N ALA A 182 -7.10 -5.33 -15.76
CA ALA A 182 -6.73 -5.44 -14.34
C ALA A 182 -7.85 -6.13 -13.54
N ARG A 183 -9.12 -5.75 -13.75
CA ARG A 183 -10.27 -6.40 -13.11
C ARG A 183 -10.37 -7.88 -13.44
N GLN A 184 -10.24 -8.25 -14.70
CA GLN A 184 -10.32 -9.66 -15.13
C GLN A 184 -9.22 -10.50 -14.49
N ILE A 185 -7.99 -10.00 -14.46
CA ILE A 185 -6.85 -10.69 -13.80
C ILE A 185 -7.12 -10.82 -12.31
N ALA A 186 -7.56 -9.76 -11.65
CA ALA A 186 -7.90 -9.80 -10.22
C ALA A 186 -8.92 -10.88 -9.90
N MET A 187 -10.02 -10.95 -10.67
CA MET A 187 -11.08 -11.96 -10.44
C MET A 187 -10.58 -13.38 -10.66
N LYS A 188 -9.77 -13.63 -11.71
CA LYS A 188 -9.19 -14.95 -11.97
C LYS A 188 -8.24 -15.39 -10.86
N THR A 189 -7.35 -14.50 -10.44
CA THR A 189 -6.34 -14.80 -9.41
C THR A 189 -6.96 -14.91 -8.02
N MET A 190 -8.02 -14.17 -7.71
CA MET A 190 -8.81 -14.37 -6.48
C MET A 190 -9.48 -15.73 -6.46
N ALA A 191 -10.17 -16.13 -7.55
CA ALA A 191 -10.80 -17.44 -7.64
C ALA A 191 -9.77 -18.57 -7.54
N PHE A 192 -8.59 -18.41 -8.12
CA PHE A 192 -7.50 -19.36 -8.00
C PHE A 192 -7.00 -19.47 -6.55
N LEU A 193 -6.80 -18.34 -5.87
CA LEU A 193 -6.40 -18.31 -4.46
C LEU A 193 -7.43 -18.96 -3.54
N ASP A 194 -8.73 -18.70 -3.75
CA ASP A 194 -9.82 -19.31 -2.99
C ASP A 194 -9.83 -20.84 -3.18
N ASN A 195 -9.68 -21.31 -4.41
CA ASN A 195 -9.63 -22.75 -4.69
C ASN A 195 -8.45 -23.41 -3.98
N LEU A 196 -7.27 -22.79 -3.96
CA LEU A 196 -6.10 -23.33 -3.25
C LEU A 196 -6.29 -23.35 -1.73
N ALA A 197 -6.94 -22.31 -1.17
CA ALA A 197 -7.14 -22.18 0.27
C ALA A 197 -8.24 -23.11 0.79
N LEU A 198 -9.32 -23.36 0.00
CA LEU A 198 -10.49 -24.10 0.42
C LEU A 198 -10.47 -25.57 -0.02
N SER A 199 -9.69 -25.94 -1.05
CA SER A 199 -9.61 -27.32 -1.55
C SER A 199 -8.89 -28.29 -0.61
N ASN A 200 -8.24 -27.80 0.45
CA ASN A 200 -7.50 -28.58 1.43
C ASN A 200 -8.16 -28.59 2.82
N GLY A 201 -9.44 -28.25 2.92
CA GLY A 201 -10.24 -28.25 4.15
C GLY A 201 -11.30 -29.34 4.19
#